data_abdd9e60327b10ead6ef35f097ccaa52
#
_entry.id   abdd9e60327b10ead6ef35f097ccaa52
#
_cell.length_a   1.000
_cell.length_b   1.000
_cell.length_c   1.000
_cell.angle_alpha   90.00
_cell.angle_beta   90.00
_cell.angle_gamma   90.00
#
_symmetry.space_group_name_H-M   'P 1'
#
loop_
_entity.id
_entity.type
_entity.pdbx_description
1 polymer ?
#
loop_
_entity_poly.entity_id
_entity_poly.type
_entity_poly.pdbx_seq_one_letter_code
_entity_poly.pdbx_strand_id
1 'polypeptide(L)'
;DSLRHTPELLHDVVVRAIRLKADIVERDEREGGVRRVLNLGHTLGHAIEKSTQRYNHGEAVAIGLSMIAEISVRRGIMPSEDAQRIDALLERLGFVLRSDIALNELFREVRYDKKRQGDNIRIVFTEAIGRCRIESVSLDEFGAMLQK
;
A
#
# COMPACT_ATOMS: atom_id res chain seq x y z
N ASP A 1 21.40 -0.65 -4.67
CA ASP A 1 22.65 -1.03 -3.96
C ASP A 1 23.24 0.09 -3.09
N SER A 2 23.11 1.36 -3.46
CA SER A 2 23.71 2.46 -2.70
C SER A 2 23.14 2.64 -1.29
N LEU A 3 21.84 2.46 -1.06
CA LEU A 3 21.20 2.63 0.25
C LEU A 3 21.75 1.63 1.30
N ARG A 4 22.02 0.39 0.92
CA ARG A 4 22.55 -0.63 1.84
C ARG A 4 24.01 -0.42 2.18
N HIS A 5 24.76 0.33 1.35
CA HIS A 5 26.19 0.54 1.48
C HIS A 5 26.58 1.97 1.90
N THR A 6 25.58 2.85 2.13
CA THR A 6 25.79 4.24 2.54
C THR A 6 24.98 4.51 3.81
N PRO A 7 25.56 4.28 5.01
CA PRO A 7 24.88 4.47 6.29
C PRO A 7 24.25 5.85 6.46
N GLU A 8 24.92 6.90 5.96
CA GLU A 8 24.45 8.29 6.04
C GLU A 8 23.18 8.49 5.23
N LEU A 9 23.10 7.91 4.03
CA LEU A 9 21.91 7.99 3.18
C LEU A 9 20.74 7.22 3.80
N LEU A 10 20.99 6.04 4.38
CA LEU A 10 19.97 5.29 5.11
C LEU A 10 19.48 6.07 6.32
N HIS A 11 20.38 6.69 7.08
CA HIS A 11 20.01 7.54 8.21
C HIS A 11 19.09 8.69 7.78
N ASP A 12 19.44 9.41 6.72
CA ASP A 12 18.63 10.51 6.19
C ASP A 12 17.23 10.06 5.76
N VAL A 13 17.12 8.92 5.07
CA VAL A 13 15.83 8.35 4.66
C VAL A 13 14.98 7.99 5.88
N VAL A 14 15.56 7.34 6.89
CA VAL A 14 14.86 6.97 8.13
C VAL A 14 14.40 8.22 8.88
N VAL A 15 15.25 9.23 9.05
CA VAL A 15 14.88 10.49 9.72
C VAL A 15 13.75 11.20 9.00
N ARG A 16 13.78 11.28 7.67
CA ARG A 16 12.70 11.87 6.87
C ARG A 16 11.40 11.09 7.01
N ALA A 17 11.46 9.77 6.98
CA ALA A 17 10.27 8.91 7.16
C ALA A 17 9.64 9.10 8.55
N ILE A 18 10.46 9.16 9.60
CA ILE A 18 10.00 9.42 10.98
C ILE A 18 9.33 10.79 11.08
N ARG A 19 9.96 11.85 10.54
CA ARG A 19 9.39 13.20 10.53
C ARG A 19 8.06 13.25 9.79
N LEU A 20 7.99 12.69 8.58
CA LEU A 20 6.75 12.64 7.80
C LEU A 20 5.64 11.92 8.56
N LYS A 21 5.96 10.80 9.21
CA LYS A 21 4.99 10.06 10.02
C LYS A 21 4.54 10.89 11.23
N ALA A 22 5.46 11.56 11.93
CA ALA A 22 5.15 12.42 13.08
C ALA A 22 4.21 13.55 12.66
N ASP A 23 4.54 14.28 11.59
CA ASP A 23 3.71 15.37 11.06
C ASP A 23 2.28 14.91 10.73
N ILE A 24 2.14 13.73 10.14
CA ILE A 24 0.83 13.17 9.80
C ILE A 24 0.05 12.79 11.08
N VAL A 25 0.73 12.19 12.05
CA VAL A 25 0.12 11.77 13.32
C VAL A 25 -0.32 12.98 14.16
N GLU A 26 0.50 14.04 14.23
CA GLU A 26 0.17 15.28 14.93
C GLU A 26 -1.07 15.97 14.33
N ARG A 27 -1.23 15.89 13.01
CA ARG A 27 -2.39 16.46 12.30
C ARG A 27 -3.68 15.67 12.52
N ASP A 28 -3.58 14.39 12.85
CA ASP A 28 -4.72 13.49 12.99
C ASP A 28 -4.42 12.38 14.02
N GLU A 29 -4.38 12.76 15.29
CA GLU A 29 -4.06 11.87 16.40
C GLU A 29 -5.02 10.66 16.51
N ARG A 30 -6.29 10.87 16.16
CA ARG A 30 -7.37 9.86 16.30
C ARG A 30 -7.61 9.01 15.05
N GLU A 31 -6.79 9.15 14.01
CA GLU A 31 -6.94 8.41 12.73
C GLU A 31 -8.34 8.58 12.07
N GLY A 32 -8.93 9.75 12.23
CA GLY A 32 -10.23 10.07 11.64
C GLY A 32 -10.17 10.42 10.14
N GLY A 33 -9.03 10.93 9.67
CA GLY A 33 -8.86 11.48 8.33
C GLY A 33 -7.50 11.23 7.71
N VAL A 34 -6.63 12.26 7.69
CA VAL A 34 -5.37 12.26 6.92
C VAL A 34 -4.39 11.16 7.36
N ARG A 35 -4.37 10.77 8.63
CA ARG A 35 -3.48 9.72 9.13
C ARG A 35 -3.68 8.38 8.42
N ARG A 36 -4.86 8.14 7.85
CA ARG A 36 -5.15 6.92 7.09
C ARG A 36 -4.26 6.74 5.86
N VAL A 37 -3.63 7.82 5.35
CA VAL A 37 -2.67 7.69 4.23
C VAL A 37 -1.48 6.81 4.59
N LEU A 38 -1.15 6.67 5.89
CA LEU A 38 -0.12 5.75 6.36
C LEU A 38 -0.47 4.27 6.12
N ASN A 39 -1.74 3.97 5.81
CA ASN A 39 -2.21 2.63 5.47
C ASN A 39 -2.14 2.34 3.95
N LEU A 40 -1.44 3.17 3.17
CA LEU A 40 -1.21 2.90 1.75
C LEU A 40 -0.52 1.53 1.57
N GLY A 41 -1.10 0.67 0.73
CA GLY A 41 -0.63 -0.71 0.52
C GLY A 41 -1.00 -1.70 1.64
N HIS A 42 -1.35 -1.25 2.84
CA HIS A 42 -1.54 -2.14 4.00
C HIS A 42 -2.78 -3.03 3.91
N THR A 43 -3.84 -2.61 3.23
CA THR A 43 -5.04 -3.46 3.09
C THR A 43 -4.70 -4.79 2.41
N LEU A 44 -3.95 -4.72 1.31
CA LEU A 44 -3.49 -5.90 0.59
C LEU A 44 -2.28 -6.54 1.28
N GLY A 45 -1.37 -5.73 1.84
CA GLY A 45 -0.24 -6.23 2.63
C GLY A 45 -0.68 -7.14 3.77
N HIS A 46 -1.65 -6.74 4.58
CA HIS A 46 -2.19 -7.58 5.65
C HIS A 46 -2.89 -8.85 5.13
N ALA A 47 -3.57 -8.78 3.99
CA ALA A 47 -4.15 -9.97 3.37
C ALA A 47 -3.06 -10.96 2.95
N ILE A 48 -1.96 -10.46 2.36
CA ILE A 48 -0.79 -11.27 1.98
C ILE A 48 -0.16 -11.91 3.22
N GLU A 49 0.11 -11.14 4.28
CA GLU A 49 0.67 -11.67 5.53
C GLU A 49 -0.18 -12.78 6.16
N LYS A 50 -1.51 -12.65 6.08
CA LYS A 50 -2.44 -13.67 6.61
C LYS A 50 -2.50 -14.93 5.75
N SER A 51 -2.32 -14.78 4.44
CA SER A 51 -2.37 -15.92 3.51
C SER A 51 -1.07 -16.74 3.50
N THR A 52 0.07 -16.16 3.89
CA THR A 52 1.35 -16.84 3.83
C THR A 52 2.37 -16.27 4.81
N GLN A 53 3.32 -17.10 5.27
CA GLN A 53 4.45 -16.66 6.08
C GLN A 53 5.72 -16.37 5.24
N ARG A 54 5.61 -16.34 3.91
CA ARG A 54 6.76 -16.15 3.00
C ARG A 54 7.29 -14.74 2.97
N TYR A 55 6.45 -13.76 3.26
CA TYR A 55 6.78 -12.34 3.21
C TYR A 55 6.74 -11.74 4.62
N ASN A 56 7.76 -10.96 4.96
CA ASN A 56 7.68 -10.11 6.14
C ASN A 56 6.74 -8.92 5.88
N HIS A 57 6.40 -8.17 6.93
CA HIS A 57 5.47 -7.04 6.84
C HIS A 57 5.85 -6.03 5.74
N GLY A 58 7.13 -5.63 5.68
CA GLY A 58 7.59 -4.65 4.68
C GLY A 58 7.47 -5.17 3.25
N GLU A 59 7.78 -6.45 3.01
CA GLU A 59 7.64 -7.10 1.71
C GLU A 59 6.16 -7.19 1.29
N ALA A 60 5.30 -7.61 2.20
CA ALA A 60 3.86 -7.70 1.95
C ALA A 60 3.26 -6.32 1.64
N VAL A 61 3.66 -5.27 2.37
CA VAL A 61 3.22 -3.90 2.11
C VAL A 61 3.78 -3.37 0.78
N ALA A 62 5.02 -3.71 0.39
CA ALA A 62 5.57 -3.33 -0.90
C ALA A 62 4.78 -3.93 -2.07
N ILE A 63 4.40 -5.22 -1.98
CA ILE A 63 3.51 -5.87 -2.94
C ILE A 63 2.15 -5.15 -2.97
N GLY A 64 1.56 -4.90 -1.80
CA GLY A 64 0.29 -4.19 -1.70
C GLY A 64 0.33 -2.77 -2.27
N LEU A 65 1.46 -2.06 -2.13
CA LEU A 65 1.67 -0.73 -2.71
C LEU A 65 1.71 -0.79 -4.24
N SER A 66 2.46 -1.73 -4.83
CA SER A 66 2.51 -1.94 -6.28
C SER A 66 1.12 -2.27 -6.84
N MET A 67 0.37 -3.18 -6.18
CA MET A 67 -1.00 -3.52 -6.59
C MET A 67 -1.95 -2.32 -6.54
N ILE A 68 -1.90 -1.49 -5.50
CA ILE A 68 -2.72 -0.28 -5.39
C ILE A 68 -2.33 0.75 -6.46
N ALA A 69 -1.06 0.91 -6.77
CA ALA A 69 -0.60 1.78 -7.85
C ALA A 69 -1.14 1.30 -9.21
N GLU A 70 -1.06 0.00 -9.50
CA GLU A 70 -1.64 -0.60 -10.70
C GLU A 70 -3.16 -0.36 -10.81
N ILE A 71 -3.90 -0.59 -9.73
CA ILE A 71 -5.35 -0.31 -9.67
C ILE A 71 -5.62 1.17 -9.92
N SER A 72 -4.82 2.06 -9.32
CA SER A 72 -4.97 3.51 -9.49
C SER A 72 -4.76 3.95 -10.94
N VAL A 73 -3.78 3.35 -11.65
CA VAL A 73 -3.56 3.58 -13.08
C VAL A 73 -4.75 3.09 -13.90
N ARG A 74 -5.21 1.87 -13.69
CA ARG A 74 -6.37 1.30 -14.42
C ARG A 74 -7.66 2.10 -14.22
N ARG A 75 -7.80 2.72 -13.06
CA ARG A 75 -8.92 3.63 -12.75
C ARG A 75 -8.75 5.04 -13.31
N GLY A 76 -7.64 5.34 -13.98
CA GLY A 76 -7.34 6.70 -14.48
C GLY A 76 -7.08 7.73 -13.38
N ILE A 77 -6.75 7.28 -12.17
CA ILE A 77 -6.48 8.13 -10.99
C ILE A 77 -5.03 8.58 -10.99
N MET A 78 -4.12 7.71 -11.41
CA MET A 78 -2.68 7.88 -11.32
C MET A 78 -2.04 7.81 -12.71
N PRO A 79 -1.07 8.67 -13.06
CA PRO A 79 -0.26 8.51 -14.25
C PRO A 79 0.55 7.20 -14.20
N SER A 80 0.59 6.47 -15.32
CA SER A 80 1.35 5.21 -15.42
C SER A 80 2.84 5.39 -15.15
N GLU A 81 3.41 6.54 -15.51
CA GLU A 81 4.81 6.88 -15.25
C GLU A 81 5.15 6.89 -13.75
N ASP A 82 4.26 7.42 -12.92
CA ASP A 82 4.46 7.45 -11.47
C ASP A 82 4.40 6.04 -10.87
N ALA A 83 3.49 5.17 -11.35
CA ALA A 83 3.44 3.78 -10.94
C ALA A 83 4.72 3.03 -11.31
N GLN A 84 5.20 3.20 -12.55
CA GLN A 84 6.46 2.62 -13.00
C GLN A 84 7.67 3.08 -12.17
N ARG A 85 7.69 4.35 -11.75
CA ARG A 85 8.76 4.88 -10.87
C ARG A 85 8.73 4.26 -9.48
N ILE A 86 7.53 4.03 -8.93
CA ILE A 86 7.36 3.34 -7.64
C ILE A 86 7.89 1.91 -7.77
N ASP A 87 7.43 1.17 -8.76
CA ASP A 87 7.81 -0.22 -8.98
C ASP A 87 9.33 -0.35 -9.21
N ALA A 88 9.91 0.48 -10.09
CA ALA A 88 11.35 0.49 -10.33
C ALA A 88 12.18 0.78 -9.07
N LEU A 89 11.69 1.66 -8.18
CA LEU A 89 12.36 1.92 -6.91
C LEU A 89 12.29 0.70 -5.98
N LEU A 90 11.13 0.09 -5.83
CA LEU A 90 10.93 -1.08 -4.99
C LEU A 90 11.79 -2.27 -5.47
N GLU A 91 11.84 -2.53 -6.78
CA GLU A 91 12.69 -3.57 -7.37
C GLU A 91 14.19 -3.31 -7.13
N ARG A 92 14.64 -2.06 -7.31
CA ARG A 92 16.03 -1.66 -7.00
C ARG A 92 16.39 -1.84 -5.53
N LEU A 93 15.41 -1.75 -4.64
CA LEU A 93 15.59 -2.01 -3.20
C LEU A 93 15.52 -3.51 -2.88
N GLY A 94 15.23 -4.36 -3.86
CA GLY A 94 15.20 -5.82 -3.73
C GLY A 94 13.86 -6.39 -3.29
N PHE A 95 12.77 -5.59 -3.35
CA PHE A 95 11.42 -6.09 -3.10
C PHE A 95 10.88 -6.84 -4.31
N VAL A 96 10.12 -7.91 -4.06
CA VAL A 96 9.24 -8.52 -5.05
C VAL A 96 7.94 -7.73 -5.10
N LEU A 97 7.38 -7.54 -6.30
CA LEU A 97 6.17 -6.73 -6.50
C LEU A 97 4.91 -7.55 -6.70
N ARG A 98 5.05 -8.87 -6.81
CA ARG A 98 3.92 -9.79 -7.03
C ARG A 98 4.03 -10.95 -6.06
N SER A 99 2.88 -11.34 -5.50
CA SER A 99 2.77 -12.57 -4.72
C SER A 99 2.31 -13.71 -5.63
N ASP A 100 2.58 -14.93 -5.22
CA ASP A 100 2.06 -16.15 -5.82
C ASP A 100 0.66 -16.53 -5.29
N ILE A 101 0.09 -15.69 -4.42
CA ILE A 101 -1.24 -15.90 -3.84
C ILE A 101 -2.31 -15.50 -4.86
N ALA A 102 -3.29 -16.36 -5.05
CA ALA A 102 -4.39 -16.08 -5.96
C ALA A 102 -5.23 -14.87 -5.50
N LEU A 103 -5.64 -14.01 -6.44
CA LEU A 103 -6.39 -12.78 -6.13
C LEU A 103 -7.70 -13.04 -5.38
N ASN A 104 -8.37 -14.15 -5.66
CA ASN A 104 -9.58 -14.57 -4.95
C ASN A 104 -9.30 -14.93 -3.48
N GLU A 105 -8.12 -15.45 -3.19
CA GLU A 105 -7.68 -15.75 -1.83
C GLU A 105 -7.38 -14.45 -1.08
N LEU A 106 -6.62 -13.53 -1.67
CA LEU A 106 -6.37 -12.21 -1.10
C LEU A 106 -7.68 -11.47 -0.81
N PHE A 107 -8.62 -11.50 -1.75
CA PHE A 107 -9.92 -10.87 -1.55
C PHE A 107 -10.71 -11.51 -0.41
N ARG A 108 -10.66 -12.83 -0.26
CA ARG A 108 -11.29 -13.53 0.86
C ARG A 108 -10.74 -13.05 2.20
N GLU A 109 -9.42 -12.87 2.33
CA GLU A 109 -8.80 -12.37 3.55
C GLU A 109 -9.19 -10.91 3.84
N VAL A 110 -9.20 -10.04 2.82
CA VAL A 110 -9.72 -8.67 2.96
C VAL A 110 -11.16 -8.67 3.44
N ARG A 111 -12.01 -9.48 2.84
CA ARG A 111 -13.43 -9.58 3.21
C ARG A 111 -13.64 -10.11 4.62
N TYR A 112 -12.86 -11.09 5.04
CA TYR A 112 -12.94 -11.64 6.40
C TYR A 112 -12.55 -10.62 7.46
N ASP A 113 -11.49 -9.87 7.23
CA ASP A 113 -10.99 -8.84 8.14
C ASP A 113 -12.03 -7.70 8.33
N LYS A 114 -12.76 -7.36 7.27
CA LYS A 114 -13.69 -6.21 7.23
C LYS A 114 -15.15 -6.52 7.53
N LYS A 115 -15.57 -7.78 7.51
CA LYS A 115 -16.96 -8.18 7.87
C LYS A 115 -17.45 -7.64 9.22
N ARG A 116 -16.53 -7.25 10.11
CA ARG A 116 -16.86 -6.64 11.41
C ARG A 116 -17.15 -5.14 11.34
N GLN A 117 -16.93 -4.49 10.20
CA GLN A 117 -17.03 -3.03 10.02
C GLN A 117 -18.11 -2.60 9.00
N GLY A 118 -18.86 -3.55 8.42
CA GLY A 118 -19.88 -3.31 7.39
C GLY A 118 -19.41 -3.68 5.99
N ASP A 119 -20.25 -3.38 4.96
CA ASP A 119 -20.00 -3.79 3.57
C ASP A 119 -19.01 -2.87 2.81
N ASN A 120 -18.58 -1.78 3.42
CA ASN A 120 -17.65 -0.84 2.84
C ASN A 120 -16.27 -0.91 3.46
N ILE A 121 -15.25 -0.72 2.64
CA ILE A 121 -13.85 -0.65 3.04
C ILE A 121 -13.25 0.70 2.61
N ARG A 122 -12.42 1.29 3.48
CA ARG A 122 -11.65 2.48 3.15
C ARG A 122 -10.32 2.07 2.56
N ILE A 123 -10.08 2.48 1.31
CA ILE A 123 -8.83 2.23 0.58
C ILE A 123 -8.10 3.54 0.37
N VAL A 124 -6.80 3.51 0.53
CA VAL A 124 -5.91 4.60 0.16
C VAL A 124 -5.41 4.33 -1.24
N PHE A 125 -5.80 5.17 -2.20
CA PHE A 125 -5.31 5.14 -3.58
C PHE A 125 -4.23 6.19 -3.79
N THR A 126 -3.30 5.92 -4.69
CA THR A 126 -2.27 6.87 -5.10
C THR A 126 -2.78 7.70 -6.28
N GLU A 127 -2.71 9.03 -6.18
CA GLU A 127 -3.01 9.96 -7.28
C GLU A 127 -1.75 10.37 -8.05
N ALA A 128 -0.66 10.51 -7.33
CA ALA A 128 0.68 10.80 -7.83
C ALA A 128 1.70 10.47 -6.73
N ILE A 129 2.99 10.47 -7.04
CA ILE A 129 4.04 10.38 -6.01
C ILE A 129 3.88 11.58 -5.06
N GLY A 130 3.71 11.29 -3.76
CA GLY A 130 3.47 12.30 -2.72
C GLY A 130 2.02 12.72 -2.54
N ARG A 131 1.08 12.16 -3.30
CA ARG A 131 -0.35 12.50 -3.18
C ARG A 131 -1.22 11.24 -3.21
N CYS A 132 -2.03 11.09 -2.17
CA CYS A 132 -2.98 10.01 -2.00
C CYS A 132 -4.38 10.55 -1.74
N ARG A 133 -5.39 9.72 -2.01
CA ARG A 133 -6.77 9.95 -1.59
C ARG A 133 -7.35 8.72 -0.91
N ILE A 134 -8.28 8.94 -0.01
CA ILE A 134 -8.97 7.89 0.72
C ILE A 134 -10.38 7.79 0.16
N GLU A 135 -10.77 6.61 -0.29
CA GLU A 135 -12.11 6.34 -0.77
C GLU A 135 -12.77 5.25 0.06
N SER A 136 -14.08 5.39 0.29
CA SER A 136 -14.92 4.32 0.81
C SER A 136 -15.55 3.60 -0.39
N VAL A 137 -15.19 2.35 -0.60
CA VAL A 137 -15.69 1.50 -1.68
C VAL A 137 -16.38 0.28 -1.10
N SER A 138 -17.36 -0.28 -1.80
CA SER A 138 -17.93 -1.54 -1.36
C SER A 138 -16.91 -2.69 -1.51
N LEU A 139 -17.07 -3.74 -0.71
CA LEU A 139 -16.22 -4.93 -0.83
C LEU A 139 -16.30 -5.56 -2.23
N ASP A 140 -17.49 -5.54 -2.85
CA ASP A 140 -17.68 -6.11 -4.18
C ASP A 140 -16.99 -5.26 -5.26
N GLU A 141 -17.05 -3.92 -5.17
CA GLU A 141 -16.29 -3.01 -6.05
C GLU A 141 -14.79 -3.24 -5.90
N PHE A 142 -14.30 -3.35 -4.66
CA PHE A 142 -12.88 -3.62 -4.44
C PHE A 142 -12.46 -4.98 -5.01
N GLY A 143 -13.28 -6.01 -4.82
CA GLY A 143 -13.05 -7.32 -5.44
C GLY A 143 -12.98 -7.27 -6.97
N ALA A 144 -13.86 -6.50 -7.61
CA ALA A 144 -13.82 -6.28 -9.06
C ALA A 144 -12.56 -5.52 -9.52
N MET A 145 -12.03 -4.59 -8.70
CA MET A 145 -10.79 -3.87 -8.99
C MET A 145 -9.55 -4.79 -8.94
N LEU A 146 -9.59 -5.84 -8.11
CA LEU A 146 -8.48 -6.81 -8.02
C LEU A 146 -8.43 -7.75 -9.22
N GLN A 147 -9.57 -8.05 -9.86
CA GLN A 147 -9.69 -9.07 -10.91
C GLN A 147 -9.46 -8.55 -12.33
N LYS A 148 -9.44 -7.25 -12.55
CA LYS A 148 -9.21 -6.61 -13.86
C LYS A 148 -7.76 -6.26 -14.07
#